data_8e3b8fe2911014c61cd5431ef022fbf6
#
_entry.id   8e3b8fe2911014c61cd5431ef022fbf6
#
_cell.length_a   1.000
_cell.length_b   1.000
_cell.length_c   1.000
_cell.angle_alpha   90.00
_cell.angle_beta   90.00
_cell.angle_gamma   90.00
#
_symmetry.space_group_name_H-M   'P 1'
#
loop_
_entity.id
_entity.type
_entity.pdbx_description
1 polymer ?
#
loop_
_entity_poly.entity_id
_entity_poly.type
_entity_poly.pdbx_seq_one_letter_code
_entity_poly.pdbx_strand_id
1 'polypeptide(L)'
;MKKFYNSTFVVFLLLCGLMTTLAACNHDGGEDGLDVTQQKDASVIVKISPATGVRIGQDMNGLKVGDSIYYNLTIEDPKGPKSATYTLDLDDVGSTKNHRRFNQDFTLQVAKIEEDGSTNDWHQITEFPYTLPSKGRYRLMYVAKSDGTFIHEFKLQRQVNNKPNSKITNFSVVFNVLDVDLVYNLDVVQYGSMASISYYFGISIKCGDFATDKLLEKSNGSSYAYRLIYDGKEYSSSFEPGVKQDFTYGKGYVYDIRPYYNDRYVSELVITIKPSNGAPPTYFQYKNLKMRKVVNWRGA
;
A
#
# COMPACT_ATOMS: atom_id res chain seq x y z
N MET A 1 49.74 -12.53 23.11
CA MET A 1 48.42 -12.89 22.54
C MET A 1 47.34 -12.09 23.25
N LYS A 2 46.86 -11.01 22.62
CA LYS A 2 45.73 -10.20 23.15
C LYS A 2 44.47 -10.58 22.38
N LYS A 3 43.48 -11.07 23.12
CA LYS A 3 42.15 -11.40 22.59
C LYS A 3 41.36 -10.10 22.40
N PHE A 4 41.02 -9.79 21.17
CA PHE A 4 40.01 -8.76 20.85
C PHE A 4 38.63 -9.40 21.02
N TYR A 5 37.84 -8.95 21.97
CA TYR A 5 36.42 -9.22 22.06
C TYR A 5 35.66 -8.27 21.18
N ASN A 6 34.88 -8.81 20.24
CA ASN A 6 34.05 -8.06 19.31
C ASN A 6 32.95 -7.30 20.04
N SER A 7 33.06 -5.98 20.01
CA SER A 7 32.12 -5.00 20.57
C SER A 7 30.73 -4.99 19.87
N THR A 8 30.59 -5.73 18.79
CA THR A 8 29.37 -5.71 17.95
C THR A 8 28.21 -6.55 18.54
N PHE A 9 28.49 -7.46 19.47
CA PHE A 9 27.46 -8.32 20.08
C PHE A 9 26.73 -7.67 21.26
N VAL A 10 27.31 -6.65 21.86
CA VAL A 10 26.73 -5.96 23.02
C VAL A 10 25.70 -4.91 22.61
N VAL A 11 25.83 -4.35 21.41
CA VAL A 11 24.87 -3.33 20.89
C VAL A 11 23.56 -3.98 20.43
N PHE A 12 23.59 -5.26 20.00
CA PHE A 12 22.38 -5.96 19.55
C PHE A 12 21.49 -6.40 20.72
N LEU A 13 22.07 -6.66 21.89
CA LEU A 13 21.33 -7.05 23.10
C LEU A 13 20.67 -5.86 23.82
N LEU A 14 21.17 -4.63 23.59
CA LEU A 14 20.59 -3.41 24.16
C LEU A 14 19.39 -2.89 23.38
N LEU A 15 19.25 -3.21 22.08
CA LEU A 15 18.09 -2.82 21.28
C LEU A 15 16.88 -3.76 21.43
N CYS A 16 17.08 -5.01 21.85
CA CYS A 16 15.99 -5.95 22.15
C CYS A 16 15.45 -5.83 23.59
N GLY A 17 16.16 -5.14 24.46
CA GLY A 17 15.81 -4.98 25.88
C GLY A 17 14.83 -3.88 26.22
N LEU A 18 14.49 -2.98 25.27
CA LEU A 18 13.63 -1.82 25.54
C LEU A 18 12.13 -2.03 25.21
N MET A 19 11.73 -3.24 24.83
CA MET A 19 10.31 -3.53 24.52
C MET A 19 9.58 -4.39 25.57
N THR A 20 10.20 -4.66 26.72
CA THR A 20 9.56 -5.49 27.75
C THR A 20 9.69 -4.91 29.15
N THR A 21 9.10 -3.77 29.41
CA THR A 21 8.75 -3.39 30.78
C THR A 21 7.54 -2.48 30.77
N LEU A 22 6.37 -3.07 30.91
CA LEU A 22 5.22 -2.53 31.62
C LEU A 22 4.16 -3.62 31.73
N ALA A 23 4.52 -4.70 32.42
CA ALA A 23 3.55 -5.61 33.00
C ALA A 23 4.04 -5.98 34.39
N ALA A 24 3.59 -5.30 35.36
CA ALA A 24 3.48 -5.78 36.73
C ALA A 24 2.52 -4.88 37.49
N CYS A 25 1.47 -5.45 37.98
CA CYS A 25 1.07 -5.57 39.34
C CYS A 25 -0.37 -6.03 39.42
N ASN A 26 -0.50 -7.29 39.82
CA ASN A 26 -1.11 -7.78 41.05
C ASN A 26 -2.60 -7.45 41.27
N HIS A 27 -3.35 -8.50 41.28
CA HIS A 27 -3.79 -9.44 42.31
C HIS A 27 -5.04 -8.97 43.05
N ASP A 28 -5.88 -9.90 43.13
CA ASP A 28 -6.98 -10.25 44.03
C ASP A 28 -8.41 -9.92 43.64
N GLY A 29 -9.07 -10.99 43.62
CA GLY A 29 -10.41 -11.45 43.73
C GLY A 29 -11.49 -10.48 44.20
N GLY A 30 -12.64 -10.58 43.53
CA GLY A 30 -13.88 -10.00 43.94
C GLY A 30 -14.76 -9.80 42.74
N GLU A 31 -15.65 -10.74 42.49
CA GLU A 31 -16.87 -10.46 41.74
C GLU A 31 -17.64 -9.41 42.48
N ASP A 32 -17.53 -8.15 42.04
CA ASP A 32 -18.54 -7.14 42.30
C ASP A 32 -18.27 -5.92 41.40
N GLY A 33 -19.30 -5.46 40.74
CA GLY A 33 -19.49 -4.25 39.96
C GLY A 33 -18.24 -3.41 39.66
N LEU A 34 -17.57 -3.69 38.56
CA LEU A 34 -16.47 -2.90 38.06
C LEU A 34 -16.89 -1.42 37.97
N ASP A 35 -16.36 -0.62 38.87
CA ASP A 35 -16.55 0.83 38.89
C ASP A 35 -16.09 1.40 37.53
N VAL A 36 -17.06 1.93 36.79
CA VAL A 36 -16.86 2.51 35.45
C VAL A 36 -15.78 3.61 35.47
N THR A 37 -15.49 4.20 36.61
CA THR A 37 -14.46 5.24 36.77
C THR A 37 -13.04 4.68 36.73
N GLN A 38 -12.79 3.46 37.21
CA GLN A 38 -11.46 2.83 37.17
C GLN A 38 -11.06 2.31 35.78
N GLN A 39 -12.04 2.11 34.89
CA GLN A 39 -11.76 1.66 33.52
C GLN A 39 -11.30 2.76 32.58
N LYS A 40 -11.49 4.03 32.94
CA LYS A 40 -11.22 5.19 32.10
C LYS A 40 -9.74 5.30 31.69
N ASP A 41 -8.84 4.81 32.51
CA ASP A 41 -7.39 4.87 32.27
C ASP A 41 -6.80 3.59 31.63
N ALA A 42 -7.62 2.55 31.42
CA ALA A 42 -7.16 1.34 30.78
C ALA A 42 -6.89 1.58 29.28
N SER A 43 -5.69 1.26 28.84
CA SER A 43 -5.32 1.37 27.43
C SER A 43 -5.93 0.23 26.62
N VAL A 44 -6.45 0.55 25.47
CA VAL A 44 -6.82 -0.42 24.43
C VAL A 44 -5.54 -0.78 23.67
N ILE A 45 -5.29 -2.05 23.46
CA ILE A 45 -4.14 -2.52 22.70
C ILE A 45 -4.56 -2.67 21.24
N VAL A 46 -3.84 -1.99 20.35
CA VAL A 46 -4.07 -2.05 18.90
C VAL A 46 -2.86 -2.65 18.23
N LYS A 47 -3.08 -3.66 17.39
CA LYS A 47 -2.07 -4.24 16.51
C LYS A 47 -2.52 -4.08 15.07
N ILE A 48 -1.65 -3.55 14.22
CA ILE A 48 -1.87 -3.41 12.78
C ILE A 48 -0.76 -4.15 12.03
N SER A 49 -1.13 -4.89 10.99
CA SER A 49 -0.17 -5.57 10.12
C SER A 49 -0.71 -5.69 8.71
N PRO A 50 0.15 -5.69 7.68
CA PRO A 50 -0.27 -6.03 6.32
C PRO A 50 -0.91 -7.40 6.27
N ALA A 51 -2.04 -7.54 5.59
CA ALA A 51 -2.79 -8.81 5.51
C ALA A 51 -2.24 -9.74 4.43
N THR A 52 -1.91 -9.20 3.26
CA THR A 52 -1.35 -9.96 2.13
C THR A 52 -0.47 -9.05 1.27
N GLY A 53 0.69 -9.54 0.89
CA GLY A 53 1.50 -8.97 -0.21
C GLY A 53 2.04 -7.55 -0.03
N VAL A 54 1.56 -6.82 0.95
CA VAL A 54 2.04 -5.47 1.24
C VAL A 54 3.29 -5.58 2.10
N ARG A 55 4.44 -5.31 1.51
CA ARG A 55 5.69 -5.17 2.25
C ARG A 55 5.93 -3.69 2.51
N ILE A 56 6.19 -3.37 3.76
CA ILE A 56 6.60 -2.03 4.17
C ILE A 56 8.13 -2.03 4.14
N GLY A 57 8.72 -1.11 3.35
CA GLY A 57 10.17 -1.00 3.25
C GLY A 57 10.68 -1.12 1.81
N GLN A 58 11.87 -1.69 1.64
CA GLN A 58 12.61 -1.71 0.38
C GLN A 58 12.01 -2.61 -0.71
N ASP A 59 11.36 -3.70 -0.31
CA ASP A 59 10.71 -4.65 -1.22
C ASP A 59 9.20 -4.44 -1.17
N MET A 60 8.65 -3.76 -2.15
CA MET A 60 7.21 -3.56 -2.26
C MET A 60 6.63 -4.46 -3.35
N ASN A 61 5.55 -5.15 -3.06
CA ASN A 61 4.73 -5.72 -4.12
C ASN A 61 4.13 -4.55 -4.91
N GLY A 62 4.27 -4.57 -6.21
CA GLY A 62 3.90 -3.46 -7.08
C GLY A 62 2.45 -3.03 -6.95
N LEU A 63 2.18 -2.09 -6.06
CA LEU A 63 0.88 -1.47 -5.90
C LEU A 63 0.72 -0.37 -6.95
N LYS A 64 -0.39 -0.38 -7.65
CA LYS A 64 -0.75 0.65 -8.62
C LYS A 64 -2.13 1.23 -8.31
N VAL A 65 -2.42 2.37 -8.90
CA VAL A 65 -3.74 3.00 -8.79
C VAL A 65 -4.84 1.99 -9.15
N GLY A 66 -5.83 1.86 -8.28
CA GLY A 66 -6.93 0.91 -8.39
C GLY A 66 -6.71 -0.43 -7.67
N ASP A 67 -5.50 -0.73 -7.22
CA ASP A 67 -5.26 -1.95 -6.44
C ASP A 67 -5.86 -1.85 -5.04
N SER A 68 -6.30 -2.99 -4.53
CA SER A 68 -6.78 -3.12 -3.16
C SER A 68 -5.63 -3.55 -2.24
N ILE A 69 -5.51 -2.87 -1.12
CA ILE A 69 -4.47 -3.09 -0.12
C ILE A 69 -5.13 -3.45 1.19
N TYR A 70 -4.68 -4.53 1.83
CA TYR A 70 -5.33 -5.08 3.02
C TYR A 70 -4.43 -5.00 4.24
N TYR A 71 -5.02 -4.61 5.37
CA TYR A 71 -4.40 -4.62 6.68
C TYR A 71 -5.28 -5.37 7.69
N ASN A 72 -4.66 -6.14 8.56
CA ASN A 72 -5.33 -6.71 9.72
C ASN A 72 -5.19 -5.75 10.89
N LEU A 73 -6.32 -5.34 11.45
CA LEU A 73 -6.43 -4.54 12.67
C LEU A 73 -6.94 -5.44 13.79
N THR A 74 -6.18 -5.58 14.86
CA THR A 74 -6.59 -6.33 16.05
C THR A 74 -6.76 -5.38 17.22
N ILE A 75 -7.93 -5.42 17.83
CA ILE A 75 -8.29 -4.65 19.02
C ILE A 75 -8.39 -5.61 20.20
N GLU A 76 -7.46 -5.50 21.14
CA GLU A 76 -7.45 -6.23 22.39
C GLU A 76 -7.79 -5.27 23.52
N ASP A 77 -8.80 -5.61 24.27
CA ASP A 77 -9.24 -4.84 25.43
C ASP A 77 -9.64 -5.76 26.58
N PRO A 78 -8.64 -6.25 27.35
CA PRO A 78 -8.90 -7.19 28.43
C PRO A 78 -9.82 -6.65 29.52
N LYS A 79 -9.77 -5.33 29.75
CA LYS A 79 -10.54 -4.65 30.79
C LYS A 79 -11.82 -3.98 30.29
N GLY A 80 -12.07 -4.01 28.99
CA GLY A 80 -13.24 -3.39 28.40
C GLY A 80 -14.50 -4.25 28.56
N PRO A 81 -15.65 -3.64 28.90
CA PRO A 81 -16.92 -4.36 29.00
C PRO A 81 -17.32 -4.95 27.65
N LYS A 82 -18.13 -6.02 27.66
CA LYS A 82 -18.62 -6.66 26.43
C LYS A 82 -19.46 -5.72 25.54
N SER A 83 -20.10 -4.74 26.16
CA SER A 83 -20.92 -3.71 25.47
C SER A 83 -20.10 -2.54 24.93
N ALA A 84 -18.78 -2.55 25.08
CA ALA A 84 -17.95 -1.47 24.54
C ALA A 84 -17.93 -1.47 23.01
N THR A 85 -18.02 -0.29 22.45
CA THR A 85 -17.72 0.00 21.04
C THR A 85 -16.40 0.75 20.92
N TYR A 86 -15.86 0.87 19.72
CA TYR A 86 -14.56 1.49 19.51
C TYR A 86 -14.67 2.51 18.37
N THR A 87 -14.39 3.75 18.69
CA THR A 87 -14.35 4.81 17.68
C THR A 87 -13.01 4.82 17.01
N LEU A 88 -13.02 4.64 15.70
CA LEU A 88 -11.88 4.80 14.82
C LEU A 88 -11.95 6.17 14.17
N ASP A 89 -10.94 6.99 14.37
CA ASP A 89 -10.84 8.30 13.77
C ASP A 89 -9.57 8.41 12.95
N LEU A 90 -9.62 9.16 11.86
CA LEU A 90 -8.46 9.45 11.04
C LEU A 90 -7.91 10.81 11.48
N ASP A 91 -6.70 10.80 12.00
CA ASP A 91 -6.04 12.04 12.37
C ASP A 91 -5.64 12.79 11.11
N ASP A 92 -6.40 13.83 10.79
CA ASP A 92 -6.05 14.78 9.72
C ASP A 92 -4.97 15.73 10.25
N VAL A 93 -3.80 15.17 10.61
CA VAL A 93 -2.71 15.93 11.18
C VAL A 93 -2.13 16.85 10.13
N GLY A 94 -2.73 18.01 10.06
CA GLY A 94 -2.10 19.23 9.58
C GLY A 94 -1.92 19.32 8.08
N SER A 95 -2.33 20.43 7.59
CA SER A 95 -2.11 21.19 6.35
C SER A 95 -0.77 21.01 5.58
N THR A 96 -0.07 19.89 5.69
CA THR A 96 1.06 19.62 4.82
C THR A 96 0.54 19.05 3.50
N LYS A 97 1.09 19.51 2.39
CA LYS A 97 0.69 19.21 1.01
C LYS A 97 0.61 17.73 0.62
N ASN A 98 0.83 16.80 1.55
CA ASN A 98 0.99 15.37 1.31
C ASN A 98 -0.06 14.50 1.95
N HIS A 99 -1.04 15.07 2.64
CA HIS A 99 -2.13 14.27 3.18
C HIS A 99 -3.04 13.83 2.03
N ARG A 100 -3.06 12.52 1.82
CA ARG A 100 -4.00 11.89 0.89
C ARG A 100 -5.40 12.03 1.45
N ARG A 101 -6.28 12.66 0.67
CA ARG A 101 -7.63 13.01 1.12
C ARG A 101 -8.55 11.81 1.05
N PHE A 102 -9.17 11.53 2.17
CA PHE A 102 -10.20 10.50 2.27
C PHE A 102 -11.31 10.74 1.22
N ASN A 103 -11.80 9.66 0.59
CA ASN A 103 -12.75 9.63 -0.51
C ASN A 103 -12.30 10.27 -1.84
N GLN A 104 -11.24 11.07 -1.86
CA GLN A 104 -10.67 11.63 -3.08
C GLN A 104 -9.51 10.79 -3.59
N ASP A 105 -8.50 10.60 -2.77
CA ASP A 105 -7.27 9.88 -3.13
C ASP A 105 -7.33 8.40 -2.79
N PHE A 106 -8.22 7.99 -1.90
CA PHE A 106 -8.48 6.60 -1.53
C PHE A 106 -9.89 6.41 -0.98
N THR A 107 -10.34 5.15 -0.97
CA THR A 107 -11.50 4.69 -0.20
C THR A 107 -11.06 3.66 0.82
N LEU A 108 -11.83 3.53 1.89
CA LEU A 108 -11.58 2.58 2.96
C LEU A 108 -12.84 1.76 3.24
N GLN A 109 -12.66 0.46 3.36
CA GLN A 109 -13.69 -0.46 3.82
C GLN A 109 -13.17 -1.25 5.02
N VAL A 110 -14.08 -1.69 5.86
CA VAL A 110 -13.77 -2.52 7.02
C VAL A 110 -14.70 -3.72 7.05
N ALA A 111 -14.15 -4.88 7.42
CA ALA A 111 -14.91 -6.08 7.72
C ALA A 111 -14.38 -6.72 9.00
N LYS A 112 -15.27 -7.33 9.78
CA LYS A 112 -14.85 -8.18 10.89
C LYS A 112 -14.28 -9.48 10.36
N ILE A 113 -13.19 -9.96 10.96
CA ILE A 113 -12.62 -11.26 10.66
C ILE A 113 -13.27 -12.26 11.61
N GLU A 114 -13.99 -13.23 11.04
CA GLU A 114 -14.64 -14.30 11.78
C GLU A 114 -13.62 -15.31 12.32
N GLU A 115 -14.07 -16.25 13.16
CA GLU A 115 -13.19 -17.27 13.77
C GLU A 115 -12.51 -18.16 12.73
N ASP A 116 -13.19 -18.44 11.62
CA ASP A 116 -12.65 -19.21 10.47
C ASP A 116 -11.69 -18.40 9.59
N GLY A 117 -11.48 -17.11 9.90
CA GLY A 117 -10.63 -16.18 9.13
C GLY A 117 -11.32 -15.53 7.94
N SER A 118 -12.59 -15.82 7.69
CA SER A 118 -13.37 -15.18 6.62
C SER A 118 -13.70 -13.72 6.94
N THR A 119 -14.04 -12.96 5.90
CA THR A 119 -14.50 -11.57 5.98
C THR A 119 -15.68 -11.41 5.05
N ASN A 120 -16.89 -11.43 5.57
CA ASN A 120 -18.09 -11.48 4.72
C ASN A 120 -18.79 -10.12 4.60
N ASP A 121 -18.88 -9.36 5.68
CA ASP A 121 -19.63 -8.11 5.72
C ASP A 121 -18.70 -6.91 5.60
N TRP A 122 -18.43 -6.48 4.35
CA TRP A 122 -17.65 -5.29 4.10
C TRP A 122 -18.51 -4.03 4.20
N HIS A 123 -18.11 -3.14 5.10
CA HIS A 123 -18.74 -1.83 5.25
C HIS A 123 -17.81 -0.75 4.73
N GLN A 124 -18.30 0.05 3.80
CA GLN A 124 -17.56 1.23 3.37
C GLN A 124 -17.59 2.28 4.47
N ILE A 125 -16.43 2.74 4.87
CA ILE A 125 -16.31 3.93 5.72
C ILE A 125 -16.55 5.14 4.81
N THR A 126 -17.58 5.92 5.11
CA THR A 126 -17.94 7.12 4.33
C THR A 126 -17.51 8.40 5.02
N GLU A 127 -17.36 8.34 6.35
CA GLU A 127 -16.97 9.47 7.18
C GLU A 127 -16.25 8.99 8.46
N PHE A 128 -15.51 9.89 9.09
CA PHE A 128 -14.92 9.70 10.40
C PHE A 128 -15.52 10.67 11.39
N PRO A 129 -15.60 10.33 12.69
CA PRO A 129 -15.18 9.05 13.28
C PRO A 129 -16.13 7.88 12.94
N TYR A 130 -15.55 6.70 12.71
CA TYR A 130 -16.29 5.47 12.42
C TYR A 130 -16.36 4.57 13.66
N THR A 131 -17.53 3.95 13.93
CA THR A 131 -17.73 3.10 15.09
C THR A 131 -17.60 1.61 14.75
N LEU A 132 -16.61 0.96 15.34
CA LEU A 132 -16.46 -0.48 15.34
C LEU A 132 -17.29 -1.09 16.48
N PRO A 133 -18.12 -2.12 16.22
CA PRO A 133 -19.13 -2.58 17.17
C PRO A 133 -18.58 -3.36 18.37
N SER A 134 -17.36 -3.89 18.29
CA SER A 134 -16.76 -4.71 19.34
C SER A 134 -15.24 -4.73 19.27
N LYS A 135 -14.57 -5.24 20.31
CA LYS A 135 -13.18 -5.69 20.19
C LYS A 135 -13.09 -6.91 19.30
N GLY A 136 -11.90 -7.21 18.78
CA GLY A 136 -11.66 -8.37 17.94
C GLY A 136 -10.75 -8.06 16.75
N ARG A 137 -10.84 -8.89 15.73
CA ARG A 137 -10.04 -8.79 14.53
C ARG A 137 -10.86 -8.20 13.40
N TYR A 138 -10.27 -7.25 12.70
CA TYR A 138 -10.87 -6.59 11.55
C TYR A 138 -9.90 -6.61 10.37
N ARG A 139 -10.44 -6.53 9.17
CA ARG A 139 -9.67 -6.27 7.96
C ARG A 139 -10.05 -4.92 7.41
N LEU A 140 -9.04 -4.08 7.19
CA LEU A 140 -9.16 -2.83 6.48
C LEU A 140 -8.76 -3.06 5.03
N MET A 141 -9.58 -2.59 4.07
CA MET A 141 -9.27 -2.62 2.65
C MET A 141 -9.22 -1.19 2.13
N TYR A 142 -8.03 -0.79 1.68
CA TYR A 142 -7.83 0.45 0.96
C TYR A 142 -7.95 0.20 -0.54
N VAL A 143 -8.56 1.14 -1.26
CA VAL A 143 -8.46 1.23 -2.72
C VAL A 143 -7.89 2.59 -3.05
N ALA A 144 -6.65 2.62 -3.54
CA ALA A 144 -5.96 3.85 -3.92
C ALA A 144 -6.53 4.39 -5.24
N LYS A 145 -6.88 5.67 -5.28
CA LYS A 145 -7.38 6.38 -6.46
C LYS A 145 -6.33 7.30 -7.09
N SER A 146 -5.24 7.55 -6.38
CA SER A 146 -4.10 8.32 -6.85
C SER A 146 -2.79 7.61 -6.52
N ASP A 147 -1.73 8.01 -7.18
CA ASP A 147 -0.37 7.56 -6.92
C ASP A 147 0.26 8.34 -5.75
N GLY A 148 1.37 7.82 -5.23
CA GLY A 148 2.21 8.46 -4.21
C GLY A 148 2.24 7.70 -2.89
N THR A 149 2.74 8.34 -1.86
CA THR A 149 2.80 7.79 -0.52
C THR A 149 1.53 8.11 0.26
N PHE A 150 1.04 7.10 0.93
CA PHE A 150 -0.09 7.17 1.84
C PHE A 150 0.43 6.96 3.26
N ILE A 151 0.26 7.96 4.11
CA ILE A 151 0.57 7.90 5.53
C ILE A 151 -0.70 8.29 6.26
N HIS A 152 -1.31 7.33 6.93
CA HIS A 152 -2.54 7.55 7.68
C HIS A 152 -2.32 7.25 9.14
N GLU A 153 -2.57 8.24 9.97
CA GLU A 153 -2.54 8.12 11.41
C GLU A 153 -3.96 8.01 11.93
N PHE A 154 -4.23 6.93 12.64
CA PHE A 154 -5.53 6.64 13.22
C PHE A 154 -5.49 6.82 14.73
N LYS A 155 -6.61 7.26 15.25
CA LYS A 155 -6.93 7.29 16.67
C LYS A 155 -8.02 6.28 16.95
N LEU A 156 -7.80 5.42 17.93
CA LEU A 156 -8.81 4.48 18.40
C LEU A 156 -9.09 4.73 19.88
N GLN A 157 -10.39 4.80 20.22
CA GLN A 157 -10.84 5.04 21.58
C GLN A 157 -12.07 4.19 21.92
N ARG A 158 -12.02 3.53 23.08
CA ARG A 158 -13.17 2.79 23.60
C ARG A 158 -14.30 3.76 23.97
N GLN A 159 -15.53 3.36 23.66
CA GLN A 159 -16.74 4.03 24.04
C GLN A 159 -17.59 3.10 24.92
N VAL A 160 -18.17 3.64 25.98
CA VAL A 160 -19.16 2.96 26.82
C VAL A 160 -20.34 3.89 26.97
N ASN A 161 -21.53 3.42 26.61
CA ASN A 161 -22.74 4.27 26.58
C ASN A 161 -22.53 5.55 25.74
N ASN A 162 -21.87 5.43 24.59
CA ASN A 162 -21.50 6.53 23.68
C ASN A 162 -20.63 7.63 24.32
N LYS A 163 -19.90 7.31 25.36
CA LYS A 163 -18.94 8.23 25.99
C LYS A 163 -17.53 7.64 25.95
N PRO A 164 -16.51 8.46 25.68
CA PRO A 164 -15.11 8.05 25.76
C PRO A 164 -14.79 7.43 27.12
N ASN A 165 -14.23 6.21 27.10
CA ASN A 165 -13.93 5.44 28.32
C ASN A 165 -12.56 4.75 28.24
N SER A 166 -11.60 5.33 27.53
CA SER A 166 -10.19 4.93 27.53
C SER A 166 -9.31 6.09 27.11
N LYS A 167 -7.98 5.93 27.25
CA LYS A 167 -7.02 6.78 26.54
C LYS A 167 -7.13 6.51 25.04
N ILE A 168 -6.76 7.48 24.24
CA ILE A 168 -6.64 7.33 22.79
C ILE A 168 -5.41 6.46 22.50
N THR A 169 -5.56 5.47 21.62
CA THR A 169 -4.46 4.68 21.08
C THR A 169 -4.24 5.07 19.63
N ASN A 170 -3.04 5.52 19.31
CA ASN A 170 -2.65 5.89 17.95
C ASN A 170 -1.99 4.70 17.24
N PHE A 171 -2.24 4.57 15.95
CA PHE A 171 -1.52 3.66 15.08
C PHE A 171 -1.46 4.23 13.65
N SER A 172 -0.50 3.79 12.86
CA SER A 172 -0.32 4.28 11.51
C SER A 172 -0.32 3.17 10.47
N VAL A 173 -0.76 3.52 9.26
CA VAL A 173 -0.69 2.70 8.06
C VAL A 173 0.10 3.47 7.01
N VAL A 174 1.12 2.83 6.44
CA VAL A 174 1.99 3.45 5.43
C VAL A 174 2.13 2.51 4.25
N PHE A 175 1.91 3.02 3.03
CA PHE A 175 2.14 2.30 1.79
C PHE A 175 2.37 3.25 0.62
N ASN A 176 2.97 2.73 -0.46
CA ASN A 176 3.26 3.49 -1.67
C ASN A 176 2.51 2.91 -2.86
N VAL A 177 2.05 3.78 -3.75
CA VAL A 177 1.30 3.47 -4.96
C VAL A 177 1.92 4.16 -6.14
N LEU A 178 2.12 3.44 -7.23
CA LEU A 178 2.56 4.02 -8.51
C LEU A 178 1.41 4.04 -9.51
N ASP A 179 1.41 5.02 -10.39
CA ASP A 179 0.57 5.01 -11.58
C ASP A 179 1.43 4.54 -12.76
N VAL A 180 1.21 3.30 -13.19
CA VAL A 180 1.93 2.67 -14.28
C VAL A 180 0.99 2.48 -15.46
N ASP A 181 1.21 3.21 -16.54
CA ASP A 181 0.48 3.05 -17.80
C ASP A 181 1.38 2.33 -18.84
N LEU A 182 0.99 1.11 -19.18
CA LEU A 182 1.59 0.32 -20.24
C LEU A 182 0.65 0.31 -21.43
N VAL A 183 1.11 0.81 -22.58
CA VAL A 183 0.30 0.98 -23.77
C VAL A 183 0.85 0.14 -24.91
N TYR A 184 0.00 -0.69 -25.51
CA TYR A 184 0.26 -1.35 -26.79
C TYR A 184 -0.47 -0.58 -27.89
N ASN A 185 0.29 0.06 -28.78
CA ASN A 185 -0.24 0.81 -29.91
C ASN A 185 -0.15 -0.06 -31.17
N LEU A 186 -1.23 -0.11 -31.93
CA LEU A 186 -1.36 -0.82 -33.19
C LEU A 186 -1.93 0.14 -34.25
N ASP A 187 -1.12 0.53 -35.22
CA ASP A 187 -1.57 1.26 -36.39
C ASP A 187 -1.80 0.29 -37.52
N VAL A 188 -3.00 0.37 -38.11
CA VAL A 188 -3.44 -0.52 -39.20
C VAL A 188 -3.86 0.32 -40.40
N VAL A 189 -3.29 0.05 -41.56
CA VAL A 189 -3.71 0.63 -42.84
C VAL A 189 -4.14 -0.50 -43.77
N GLN A 190 -5.40 -0.52 -44.16
CA GLN A 190 -5.99 -1.56 -45.02
C GLN A 190 -5.70 -1.30 -46.49
N TYR A 191 -5.22 -2.31 -47.19
CA TYR A 191 -4.99 -2.33 -48.64
C TYR A 191 -5.65 -3.55 -49.26
N GLY A 192 -6.91 -3.44 -49.65
CA GLY A 192 -7.65 -4.60 -50.18
C GLY A 192 -7.70 -5.76 -49.20
N SER A 193 -7.13 -6.92 -49.59
CA SER A 193 -7.07 -8.13 -48.75
C SER A 193 -5.88 -8.15 -47.76
N MET A 194 -4.95 -7.21 -47.84
CA MET A 194 -3.81 -7.09 -46.94
C MET A 194 -3.92 -5.85 -46.07
N ALA A 195 -3.27 -5.87 -44.95
CA ALA A 195 -3.08 -4.70 -44.11
C ALA A 195 -1.59 -4.46 -43.83
N SER A 196 -1.19 -3.19 -43.87
CA SER A 196 0.07 -2.75 -43.29
C SER A 196 -0.16 -2.50 -41.81
N ILE A 197 0.67 -3.08 -40.98
CA ILE A 197 0.63 -2.90 -39.54
C ILE A 197 1.92 -2.28 -39.04
N SER A 198 1.79 -1.40 -38.07
CA SER A 198 2.89 -0.90 -37.26
C SER A 198 2.48 -0.99 -35.81
N TYR A 199 3.36 -1.52 -34.95
CA TYR A 199 3.05 -1.64 -33.52
C TYR A 199 4.27 -1.30 -32.67
N TYR A 200 3.99 -0.71 -31.54
CA TYR A 200 4.96 -0.41 -30.49
C TYR A 200 4.27 -0.42 -29.14
N PHE A 201 5.03 -0.57 -28.10
CA PHE A 201 4.51 -0.39 -26.75
C PHE A 201 5.29 0.69 -26.01
N GLY A 202 4.61 1.32 -25.08
CA GLY A 202 5.17 2.40 -24.28
C GLY A 202 4.90 2.19 -22.80
N ILE A 203 5.76 2.76 -21.98
CA ILE A 203 5.60 2.82 -20.53
C ILE A 203 5.63 4.27 -20.07
N SER A 204 4.70 4.61 -19.18
CA SER A 204 4.75 5.83 -18.40
C SER A 204 4.59 5.46 -16.93
N ILE A 205 5.50 5.94 -16.10
CA ILE A 205 5.49 5.68 -14.67
C ILE A 205 5.37 7.02 -13.96
N LYS A 206 4.27 7.22 -13.24
CA LYS A 206 4.11 8.36 -12.35
C LYS A 206 4.37 7.88 -10.93
N CYS A 207 5.21 8.60 -10.25
CA CYS A 207 5.62 8.28 -8.89
C CYS A 207 4.93 9.17 -7.85
N GLY A 208 4.10 10.11 -8.28
CA GLY A 208 3.50 11.13 -7.44
C GLY A 208 4.55 12.03 -6.81
N ASP A 209 4.12 12.77 -5.82
CA ASP A 209 5.03 13.59 -5.03
C ASP A 209 5.55 12.82 -3.82
N PHE A 210 6.54 11.93 -4.04
CA PHE A 210 7.29 11.29 -2.95
C PHE A 210 8.21 12.28 -2.20
N ALA A 211 8.09 13.58 -2.52
CA ALA A 211 9.03 14.62 -2.08
C ALA A 211 9.09 14.82 -0.58
N THR A 212 8.05 14.41 0.11
CA THR A 212 7.91 14.63 1.55
C THR A 212 7.91 13.34 2.33
N ASP A 213 8.07 12.22 1.65
CA ASP A 213 8.15 10.94 2.29
C ASP A 213 9.55 10.72 2.86
N LYS A 214 9.63 10.51 4.17
CA LYS A 214 10.88 10.10 4.84
C LYS A 214 11.44 8.79 4.29
N LEU A 215 10.60 7.95 3.68
CA LEU A 215 11.01 6.68 3.07
C LEU A 215 11.56 6.87 1.66
N LEU A 216 11.07 7.88 0.93
CA LEU A 216 11.43 8.16 -0.45
C LEU A 216 11.72 9.66 -0.62
N GLU A 217 12.51 10.23 0.29
CA GLU A 217 12.86 11.65 0.23
C GLU A 217 13.29 12.02 -1.19
N LYS A 218 12.54 12.95 -1.77
CA LYS A 218 12.89 13.60 -3.02
C LYS A 218 14.08 14.51 -2.76
N SER A 219 15.24 13.92 -2.59
CA SER A 219 16.43 14.69 -2.68
C SER A 219 16.69 14.99 -4.16
N ASN A 220 17.11 16.20 -4.50
CA ASN A 220 17.66 16.51 -5.81
C ASN A 220 18.73 15.46 -6.14
N GLY A 221 18.47 14.61 -7.17
CA GLY A 221 19.40 13.57 -7.61
C GLY A 221 18.97 12.13 -7.34
N SER A 222 17.73 11.83 -6.91
CA SER A 222 17.20 10.46 -6.95
C SER A 222 17.21 9.93 -8.37
N SER A 223 17.59 8.67 -8.54
CA SER A 223 17.57 8.00 -9.82
C SER A 223 16.42 7.01 -9.91
N TYR A 224 15.83 6.95 -11.09
CA TYR A 224 14.69 6.11 -11.42
C TYR A 224 15.09 5.17 -12.55
N ALA A 225 14.85 3.88 -12.35
CA ALA A 225 15.13 2.87 -13.36
C ALA A 225 14.01 1.84 -13.42
N TYR A 226 13.80 1.25 -14.57
CA TYR A 226 12.94 0.09 -14.73
C TYR A 226 13.66 -1.05 -15.45
N ARG A 227 13.20 -2.25 -15.21
CA ARG A 227 13.49 -3.47 -15.95
C ARG A 227 12.17 -4.17 -16.21
N LEU A 228 11.88 -4.49 -17.46
CA LEU A 228 10.66 -5.21 -17.81
C LEU A 228 10.96 -6.37 -18.77
N ILE A 229 10.12 -7.38 -18.74
CA ILE A 229 10.17 -8.53 -19.62
C ILE A 229 8.87 -8.57 -20.44
N TYR A 230 9.01 -8.43 -21.75
CA TYR A 230 7.93 -8.52 -22.72
C TYR A 230 8.32 -9.45 -23.86
N ASP A 231 7.44 -10.42 -24.17
CA ASP A 231 7.66 -11.41 -25.24
C ASP A 231 9.03 -12.11 -25.13
N GLY A 232 9.40 -12.48 -23.90
CA GLY A 232 10.67 -13.14 -23.58
C GLY A 232 11.93 -12.27 -23.70
N LYS A 233 11.79 -10.98 -24.04
CA LYS A 233 12.90 -10.03 -24.12
C LYS A 233 12.92 -9.11 -22.93
N GLU A 234 14.12 -8.80 -22.45
CA GLU A 234 14.34 -7.84 -21.38
C GLU A 234 14.60 -6.45 -21.95
N TYR A 235 14.00 -5.45 -21.32
CA TYR A 235 14.17 -4.03 -21.57
C TYR A 235 14.45 -3.34 -20.26
N SER A 236 15.50 -2.53 -20.21
CA SER A 236 15.89 -1.76 -19.03
C SER A 236 16.41 -0.39 -19.40
N SER A 237 16.03 0.61 -18.63
CA SER A 237 16.51 1.99 -18.80
C SER A 237 16.30 2.80 -17.53
N SER A 238 16.95 3.95 -17.45
CA SER A 238 16.52 5.03 -16.56
C SER A 238 15.24 5.69 -17.11
N PHE A 239 14.46 6.32 -16.26
CA PHE A 239 13.27 7.06 -16.68
C PHE A 239 13.09 8.35 -15.89
N GLU A 240 12.32 9.27 -16.45
CA GLU A 240 11.81 10.44 -15.74
C GLU A 240 10.34 10.19 -15.39
N PRO A 241 9.91 10.41 -14.12
CA PRO A 241 8.53 10.23 -13.71
C PRO A 241 7.56 11.03 -14.57
N GLY A 242 6.52 10.36 -15.08
CA GLY A 242 5.48 10.96 -15.92
C GLY A 242 5.83 11.08 -17.40
N VAL A 243 7.09 10.83 -17.78
CA VAL A 243 7.51 10.84 -19.19
C VAL A 243 7.25 9.48 -19.81
N LYS A 244 6.55 9.46 -20.95
CA LYS A 244 6.31 8.24 -21.72
C LYS A 244 7.58 7.84 -22.47
N GLN A 245 7.94 6.58 -22.40
CA GLN A 245 9.01 5.96 -23.18
C GLN A 245 8.42 4.91 -24.10
N ASP A 246 8.73 5.01 -25.39
CA ASP A 246 8.32 4.04 -26.41
C ASP A 246 9.51 3.13 -26.73
N PHE A 247 9.25 1.84 -26.75
CA PHE A 247 10.24 0.82 -27.06
C PHE A 247 9.56 -0.40 -27.68
N THR A 248 10.27 -1.11 -28.48
CA THR A 248 9.79 -2.19 -29.36
C THR A 248 8.89 -1.66 -30.46
N TYR A 249 9.39 -1.76 -31.65
CA TYR A 249 8.69 -1.41 -32.86
C TYR A 249 8.72 -2.59 -33.84
N GLY A 250 7.55 -2.91 -34.39
CA GLY A 250 7.41 -3.86 -35.45
C GLY A 250 6.51 -3.30 -36.54
N LYS A 251 6.80 -3.59 -37.78
CA LYS A 251 5.95 -3.27 -38.94
C LYS A 251 6.00 -4.39 -39.96
N GLY A 252 4.94 -4.52 -40.71
CA GLY A 252 4.86 -5.51 -41.80
C GLY A 252 3.53 -5.46 -42.52
N TYR A 253 3.39 -6.31 -43.55
CA TYR A 253 2.18 -6.55 -44.26
C TYR A 253 1.62 -7.91 -43.84
N VAL A 254 0.34 -7.96 -43.53
CA VAL A 254 -0.33 -9.18 -43.06
C VAL A 254 -1.68 -9.35 -43.75
N TYR A 255 -2.07 -10.61 -43.98
CA TYR A 255 -3.41 -10.96 -44.43
C TYR A 255 -4.38 -11.15 -43.29
N ASP A 256 -3.87 -11.48 -42.10
CA ASP A 256 -4.67 -11.68 -40.91
C ASP A 256 -4.16 -10.80 -39.76
N ILE A 257 -5.00 -9.86 -39.36
CA ILE A 257 -4.70 -8.92 -38.28
C ILE A 257 -5.19 -9.40 -36.91
N ARG A 258 -6.01 -10.46 -36.86
CA ARG A 258 -6.60 -10.95 -35.61
C ARG A 258 -5.58 -11.22 -34.51
N PRO A 259 -4.39 -11.82 -34.78
CA PRO A 259 -3.39 -12.06 -33.77
C PRO A 259 -2.87 -10.77 -33.08
N TYR A 260 -2.96 -9.63 -33.76
CA TYR A 260 -2.50 -8.34 -33.23
C TYR A 260 -3.53 -7.67 -32.33
N TYR A 261 -4.78 -8.14 -32.36
CA TYR A 261 -5.84 -7.67 -31.47
C TYR A 261 -5.87 -8.41 -30.14
N ASN A 262 -5.07 -9.45 -29.96
CA ASN A 262 -5.01 -10.15 -28.69
C ASN A 262 -4.48 -9.23 -27.59
N ASP A 263 -4.92 -9.48 -26.36
CA ASP A 263 -4.39 -8.78 -25.20
C ASP A 263 -2.88 -9.03 -25.07
N ARG A 264 -2.17 -8.01 -24.69
CA ARG A 264 -0.72 -8.05 -24.47
C ARG A 264 -0.41 -7.83 -22.99
N TYR A 265 0.60 -8.56 -22.52
CA TYR A 265 0.99 -8.55 -21.12
C TYR A 265 2.51 -8.41 -21.00
N VAL A 266 2.94 -7.58 -20.05
CA VAL A 266 4.32 -7.60 -19.55
C VAL A 266 4.38 -8.69 -18.48
N SER A 267 5.25 -9.66 -18.65
CA SER A 267 5.38 -10.78 -17.70
C SER A 267 5.96 -10.33 -16.36
N GLU A 268 6.90 -9.40 -16.40
CA GLU A 268 7.48 -8.79 -15.21
C GLU A 268 7.87 -7.33 -15.47
N LEU A 269 7.60 -6.45 -14.51
CA LEU A 269 8.11 -5.08 -14.44
C LEU A 269 8.65 -4.84 -13.04
N VAL A 270 9.92 -4.44 -12.95
CA VAL A 270 10.54 -3.99 -11.70
C VAL A 270 10.92 -2.52 -11.86
N ILE A 271 10.43 -1.70 -10.96
CA ILE A 271 10.77 -0.28 -10.87
C ILE A 271 11.66 -0.09 -9.66
N THR A 272 12.79 0.57 -9.85
CA THR A 272 13.76 0.88 -8.81
C THR A 272 13.83 2.39 -8.62
N ILE A 273 13.61 2.84 -7.38
CA ILE A 273 13.78 4.23 -6.98
C ILE A 273 14.95 4.27 -6.00
N LYS A 274 16.04 4.92 -6.40
CA LYS A 274 17.25 5.03 -5.58
C LYS A 274 17.42 6.46 -5.10
N PRO A 275 17.28 6.71 -3.77
CA PRO A 275 17.47 8.03 -3.19
C PRO A 275 18.90 8.52 -3.33
N SER A 276 19.10 9.84 -3.48
CA SER A 276 20.44 10.45 -3.59
C SER A 276 21.17 10.54 -2.26
N ASN A 277 20.45 10.48 -1.16
CA ASN A 277 21.02 10.57 0.21
C ASN A 277 21.73 9.29 0.68
N GLY A 278 21.87 8.28 -0.20
CA GLY A 278 22.48 6.99 0.14
C GLY A 278 21.56 6.04 0.89
N ALA A 279 20.27 6.39 1.07
CA ALA A 279 19.30 5.46 1.61
C ALA A 279 19.12 4.25 0.68
N PRO A 280 18.73 3.09 1.20
CA PRO A 280 18.52 1.91 0.39
C PRO A 280 17.48 2.12 -0.72
N PRO A 281 17.65 1.48 -1.88
CA PRO A 281 16.67 1.57 -2.97
C PRO A 281 15.31 0.99 -2.57
N THR A 282 14.25 1.55 -3.13
CA THR A 282 12.89 0.98 -3.06
C THR A 282 12.56 0.31 -4.37
N TYR A 283 11.96 -0.88 -4.30
CA TYR A 283 11.60 -1.70 -5.44
C TYR A 283 10.09 -1.90 -5.49
N PHE A 284 9.53 -1.78 -6.70
CA PHE A 284 8.16 -2.15 -7.02
C PHE A 284 8.20 -3.24 -8.07
N GLN A 285 7.57 -4.37 -7.79
CA GLN A 285 7.52 -5.50 -8.70
C GLN A 285 6.08 -5.79 -9.10
N TYR A 286 5.84 -5.85 -10.40
CA TYR A 286 4.57 -6.18 -11.02
C TYR A 286 4.74 -7.44 -11.85
N LYS A 287 3.73 -8.31 -11.84
CA LYS A 287 3.70 -9.52 -12.67
C LYS A 287 2.44 -9.55 -13.51
N ASN A 288 2.56 -10.03 -14.74
CA ASN A 288 1.45 -10.22 -15.68
C ASN A 288 0.60 -8.94 -15.88
N LEU A 289 1.27 -7.79 -16.03
CA LEU A 289 0.58 -6.53 -16.28
C LEU A 289 -0.01 -6.50 -17.68
N LYS A 290 -1.32 -6.32 -17.75
CA LYS A 290 -2.03 -6.10 -19.01
C LYS A 290 -1.70 -4.73 -19.56
N MET A 291 -1.38 -4.67 -20.86
CA MET A 291 -1.22 -3.39 -21.56
C MET A 291 -2.58 -2.84 -21.99
N ARG A 292 -2.74 -1.55 -21.87
CA ARG A 292 -3.87 -0.83 -22.46
C ARG A 292 -3.67 -0.79 -23.98
N LYS A 293 -4.64 -1.30 -24.72
CA LYS A 293 -4.58 -1.35 -26.18
C LYS A 293 -5.11 -0.05 -26.79
N VAL A 294 -4.37 0.48 -27.75
CA VAL A 294 -4.80 1.58 -28.60
C VAL A 294 -4.67 1.12 -30.05
N VAL A 295 -5.77 1.12 -30.79
CA VAL A 295 -5.80 0.75 -32.18
C VAL A 295 -6.19 1.95 -33.02
N ASN A 296 -5.30 2.32 -33.93
CA ASN A 296 -5.52 3.37 -34.90
C ASN A 296 -5.77 2.71 -36.25
N TRP A 297 -7.00 2.76 -36.71
CA TRP A 297 -7.40 2.23 -38.00
C TRP A 297 -7.48 3.35 -39.04
N ARG A 298 -6.78 3.18 -40.14
CA ARG A 298 -6.86 4.09 -41.29
C ARG A 298 -7.31 3.30 -42.51
N GLY A 299 -8.46 3.66 -43.10
CA GLY A 299 -8.82 3.22 -44.43
C GLY A 299 -7.87 3.86 -45.47
N ALA A 300 -7.45 3.09 -46.47
CA ALA A 300 -6.78 3.63 -47.65
C ALA A 300 -7.80 4.19 -48.63
#